data_fc2f9a7d86183db844cde886d4f55124
#
_entry.id   fc2f9a7d86183db844cde886d4f55124
#
_cell.length_a   1.000
_cell.length_b   1.000
_cell.length_c   1.000
_cell.angle_alpha   90.00
_cell.angle_beta   90.00
_cell.angle_gamma   90.00
#
_symmetry.space_group_name_H-M   'P 1'
#
loop_
_entity.id
_entity.type
_entity.pdbx_description
1 polymer ?
#
loop_
_entity_poly.entity_id
_entity_poly.type
_entity_poly.pdbx_seq_one_letter_code
_entity_poly.pdbx_strand_id
1 'polypeptide(L)'
;EQLILVEDGGTVEIPAGNYLFKKALSVEGKNNITIKGAGKDKTILSFLGQTDGAEGLNVSNCNNIVIEDFTIQDAKGDNLKIKGCDGVKVLKMNSTWTTGADTSNGNYGYYPVECKNVLIEDCEVSYCADAGVYVGQSTNVIVRKCYAHHNVAGIEIENCINSDIYQNKAENNSGGILVFDLPKLFQANGRNARVWDNDCINNNFKNFAKPGSIVAMIPPGSGMIIMATDSVDIFNNRFTDNKTIGIGIVSYFITGKPVNDTAYGPYCHTIYIHDNIFKRKVMIPDLTSELGKLITGGFKSSMDIIVDGSADPKIRDANGQVSADKKICIQNNGDIKFGNVNFWQVKDQKDVFNHLDRDISKFDCTHSKIIGNNTKID
;
A
#
# COMPACT_ATOMS: atom_id res chain seq x y z
N GLU A 1 23.42 10.20 -20.43
CA GLU A 1 23.69 9.94 -21.87
C GLU A 1 23.45 8.47 -22.22
N GLN A 2 24.03 7.48 -21.51
CA GLN A 2 23.84 6.04 -21.79
C GLN A 2 22.36 5.61 -21.77
N LEU A 3 21.56 6.12 -20.86
CA LEU A 3 20.13 5.83 -20.79
C LEU A 3 19.33 6.29 -22.03
N ILE A 4 19.80 7.32 -22.70
CA ILE A 4 19.20 7.83 -23.94
C ILE A 4 19.65 7.00 -25.14
N LEU A 5 20.92 6.60 -25.16
CA LEU A 5 21.55 5.92 -26.26
C LEU A 5 21.34 4.40 -26.28
N VAL A 6 20.90 3.81 -25.16
CA VAL A 6 20.70 2.35 -25.11
C VAL A 6 19.72 1.91 -26.19
N GLU A 7 20.14 0.91 -26.97
CA GLU A 7 19.29 0.26 -27.96
C GLU A 7 18.36 -0.79 -27.32
N ASP A 8 17.30 -1.14 -28.01
CA ASP A 8 16.39 -2.22 -27.57
C ASP A 8 17.18 -3.53 -27.38
N GLY A 9 16.93 -4.21 -26.28
CA GLY A 9 17.69 -5.40 -25.86
C GLY A 9 19.00 -5.10 -25.12
N GLY A 10 19.39 -3.83 -25.00
CA GLY A 10 20.65 -3.44 -24.38
C GLY A 10 20.64 -3.36 -22.87
N THR A 11 21.83 -3.34 -22.28
CA THR A 11 22.04 -3.14 -20.84
C THR A 11 22.83 -1.88 -20.58
N VAL A 12 22.33 -1.05 -19.66
CA VAL A 12 23.08 0.09 -19.09
C VAL A 12 23.68 -0.39 -17.78
N GLU A 13 24.98 -0.68 -17.79
CA GLU A 13 25.73 -1.03 -16.59
C GLU A 13 26.24 0.24 -15.90
N ILE A 14 25.93 0.38 -14.60
CA ILE A 14 26.39 1.48 -13.76
C ILE A 14 27.45 0.94 -12.81
N PRO A 15 28.73 1.28 -12.99
CA PRO A 15 29.80 0.77 -12.11
C PRO A 15 29.56 1.12 -10.63
N ALA A 16 30.32 0.45 -9.77
CA ALA A 16 30.36 0.82 -8.35
C ALA A 16 30.84 2.28 -8.20
N GLY A 17 30.13 3.06 -7.36
CA GLY A 17 30.46 4.48 -7.12
C GLY A 17 29.27 5.25 -6.56
N ASN A 18 29.55 6.44 -6.08
CA ASN A 18 28.55 7.41 -5.64
C ASN A 18 28.40 8.49 -6.69
N TYR A 19 27.23 8.58 -7.31
CA TYR A 19 26.97 9.50 -8.41
C TYR A 19 25.98 10.56 -7.94
N LEU A 20 26.38 11.83 -8.01
CA LEU A 20 25.52 12.97 -7.66
C LEU A 20 24.93 13.59 -8.91
N PHE A 21 23.62 13.58 -9.01
CA PHE A 21 22.85 14.17 -10.10
C PHE A 21 22.10 15.43 -9.65
N LYS A 22 22.16 16.48 -10.45
CA LYS A 22 21.38 17.71 -10.23
C LYS A 22 20.11 17.78 -11.08
N LYS A 23 19.95 16.81 -11.99
CA LYS A 23 18.81 16.68 -12.91
C LYS A 23 18.22 15.28 -12.83
N ALA A 24 16.93 15.17 -13.11
CA ALA A 24 16.28 13.88 -13.28
C ALA A 24 16.95 13.07 -14.42
N LEU A 25 17.03 11.77 -14.20
CA LEU A 25 17.38 10.82 -15.27
C LEU A 25 16.10 10.30 -15.91
N SER A 26 16.13 10.05 -17.23
CA SER A 26 14.95 9.55 -17.94
C SER A 26 15.27 8.50 -18.98
N VAL A 27 14.33 7.57 -19.15
CA VAL A 27 14.28 6.58 -20.22
C VAL A 27 12.85 6.52 -20.73
N GLU A 28 12.67 6.57 -22.04
CA GLU A 28 11.35 6.55 -22.66
C GLU A 28 11.32 5.68 -23.92
N GLY A 29 10.23 4.91 -24.09
CA GLY A 29 9.93 4.20 -25.34
C GLY A 29 10.87 3.07 -25.70
N LYS A 30 11.58 2.48 -24.73
CA LYS A 30 12.56 1.40 -24.94
C LYS A 30 11.95 0.01 -24.70
N ASN A 31 12.52 -0.99 -25.34
CA ASN A 31 12.08 -2.38 -25.23
C ASN A 31 13.22 -3.31 -24.80
N ASN A 32 12.90 -4.24 -23.88
CA ASN A 32 13.81 -5.29 -23.43
C ASN A 32 15.15 -4.76 -22.88
N ILE A 33 15.14 -3.64 -22.16
CA ILE A 33 16.36 -3.06 -21.61
C ILE A 33 16.56 -3.40 -20.14
N THR A 34 17.83 -3.45 -19.74
CA THR A 34 18.23 -3.60 -18.34
C THR A 34 19.04 -2.39 -17.88
N ILE A 35 18.71 -1.85 -16.72
CA ILE A 35 19.47 -0.83 -15.99
C ILE A 35 20.01 -1.50 -14.75
N LYS A 36 21.32 -1.69 -14.65
CA LYS A 36 21.95 -2.50 -13.62
C LYS A 36 23.11 -1.79 -12.94
N GLY A 37 23.10 -1.79 -11.61
CA GLY A 37 24.24 -1.41 -10.79
C GLY A 37 25.15 -2.58 -10.44
N ALA A 38 26.19 -2.31 -9.69
CA ALA A 38 27.12 -3.33 -9.17
C ALA A 38 26.67 -3.91 -7.81
N GLY A 39 25.48 -3.57 -7.35
CA GLY A 39 24.88 -3.94 -6.07
C GLY A 39 24.35 -2.70 -5.31
N LYS A 40 23.27 -2.86 -4.54
CA LYS A 40 22.62 -1.74 -3.83
C LYS A 40 23.54 -0.99 -2.87
N ASP A 41 24.55 -1.65 -2.32
CA ASP A 41 25.51 -1.05 -1.40
C ASP A 41 26.77 -0.49 -2.12
N LYS A 42 26.88 -0.68 -3.44
CA LYS A 42 28.07 -0.34 -4.21
C LYS A 42 27.80 0.75 -5.24
N THR A 43 26.61 0.78 -5.84
CA THR A 43 26.22 1.79 -6.82
C THR A 43 25.13 2.67 -6.20
N ILE A 44 25.42 3.95 -6.01
CA ILE A 44 24.49 4.89 -5.37
C ILE A 44 24.24 6.07 -6.30
N LEU A 45 22.99 6.26 -6.69
CA LEU A 45 22.52 7.41 -7.45
C LEU A 45 21.86 8.40 -6.49
N SER A 46 22.56 9.48 -6.17
CA SER A 46 22.06 10.52 -5.26
C SER A 46 21.57 11.73 -6.03
N PHE A 47 20.41 12.22 -5.66
CA PHE A 47 19.81 13.44 -6.20
C PHE A 47 19.81 14.58 -5.17
N LEU A 48 20.67 14.49 -4.19
CA LEU A 48 20.77 15.50 -3.13
C LEU A 48 21.01 16.90 -3.70
N GLY A 49 20.10 17.83 -3.42
CA GLY A 49 20.13 19.18 -3.94
C GLY A 49 19.82 19.26 -5.45
N GLN A 50 18.94 18.38 -5.94
CA GLN A 50 18.40 18.39 -7.30
C GLN A 50 17.76 19.74 -7.63
N THR A 51 18.09 20.29 -8.80
CA THR A 51 17.62 21.62 -9.27
C THR A 51 16.66 21.53 -10.45
N ASP A 52 16.70 20.41 -11.21
CA ASP A 52 15.90 20.23 -12.43
C ASP A 52 15.19 18.87 -12.43
N GLY A 53 13.90 18.88 -12.75
CA GLY A 53 13.02 17.73 -12.57
C GLY A 53 12.61 17.52 -11.11
N ALA A 54 11.79 16.52 -10.87
CA ALA A 54 11.33 16.13 -9.54
C ALA A 54 11.74 14.69 -9.22
N GLU A 55 11.65 13.79 -10.19
CA GLU A 55 11.98 12.37 -10.03
C GLU A 55 13.51 12.16 -10.06
N GLY A 56 13.96 11.11 -9.41
CA GLY A 56 15.34 10.65 -9.55
C GLY A 56 15.54 9.98 -10.92
N LEU A 57 14.92 8.81 -11.10
CA LEU A 57 14.86 8.10 -12.39
C LEU A 57 13.40 8.00 -12.84
N ASN A 58 13.11 8.53 -14.01
CA ASN A 58 11.79 8.42 -14.66
C ASN A 58 11.87 7.48 -15.85
N VAL A 59 11.02 6.44 -15.85
CA VAL A 59 10.92 5.44 -16.93
C VAL A 59 9.50 5.49 -17.47
N SER A 60 9.33 5.68 -18.76
CA SER A 60 8.00 5.81 -19.35
C SER A 60 7.84 5.07 -20.66
N ASN A 61 6.64 4.53 -20.88
CA ASN A 61 6.24 3.90 -22.14
C ASN A 61 7.21 2.82 -22.64
N CYS A 62 7.81 2.06 -21.73
CA CYS A 62 8.76 1.00 -22.00
C CYS A 62 8.10 -0.38 -21.93
N ASN A 63 8.69 -1.37 -22.63
CA ASN A 63 8.27 -2.77 -22.52
C ASN A 63 9.42 -3.65 -22.06
N ASN A 64 9.14 -4.60 -21.15
CA ASN A 64 10.11 -5.55 -20.60
C ASN A 64 11.37 -4.88 -20.07
N ILE A 65 11.19 -4.01 -19.05
CA ILE A 65 12.31 -3.32 -18.41
C ILE A 65 12.71 -3.97 -17.10
N VAL A 66 14.03 -4.13 -16.90
CA VAL A 66 14.63 -4.58 -15.63
C VAL A 66 15.46 -3.45 -15.04
N ILE A 67 15.25 -3.15 -13.76
CA ILE A 67 15.96 -2.14 -12.98
C ILE A 67 16.48 -2.83 -11.73
N GLU A 68 17.79 -2.96 -11.59
CA GLU A 68 18.35 -3.80 -10.53
C GLU A 68 19.70 -3.35 -9.97
N ASP A 69 19.94 -3.80 -8.72
CA ASP A 69 21.27 -3.80 -8.07
C ASP A 69 21.88 -2.41 -7.84
N PHE A 70 21.10 -1.39 -7.47
CA PHE A 70 21.64 -0.08 -7.02
C PHE A 70 20.76 0.61 -5.98
N THR A 71 21.30 1.62 -5.34
CA THR A 71 20.58 2.57 -4.49
C THR A 71 20.21 3.82 -5.27
N ILE A 72 18.98 4.29 -5.10
CA ILE A 72 18.50 5.59 -5.56
C ILE A 72 18.03 6.40 -4.36
N GLN A 73 18.50 7.65 -4.23
CA GLN A 73 18.21 8.41 -3.01
C GLN A 73 18.09 9.91 -3.22
N ASP A 74 17.38 10.56 -2.30
CA ASP A 74 17.31 12.00 -2.13
C ASP A 74 16.73 12.78 -3.31
N ALA A 75 15.86 12.18 -4.13
CA ALA A 75 15.15 12.91 -5.16
C ALA A 75 14.20 13.94 -4.54
N LYS A 76 13.98 15.04 -5.22
CA LYS A 76 13.06 16.10 -4.81
C LYS A 76 11.61 15.64 -4.78
N GLY A 77 11.23 14.75 -5.69
CA GLY A 77 9.95 14.06 -5.76
C GLY A 77 10.15 12.55 -5.55
N ASP A 78 9.66 11.74 -6.48
CA ASP A 78 9.78 10.27 -6.37
C ASP A 78 11.19 9.80 -6.74
N ASN A 79 11.73 8.83 -6.01
CA ASN A 79 13.06 8.32 -6.36
C ASN A 79 13.04 7.56 -7.69
N LEU A 80 12.15 6.57 -7.84
CA LEU A 80 11.99 5.80 -9.08
C LEU A 80 10.53 5.82 -9.53
N LYS A 81 10.25 6.54 -10.61
CA LYS A 81 8.93 6.58 -11.25
C LYS A 81 8.92 5.76 -12.52
N ILE A 82 7.90 4.91 -12.67
CA ILE A 82 7.71 4.06 -13.84
C ILE A 82 6.27 4.22 -14.32
N LYS A 83 6.07 4.78 -15.51
CA LYS A 83 4.72 5.10 -16.00
C LYS A 83 4.42 4.48 -17.37
N GLY A 84 3.23 3.85 -17.49
CA GLY A 84 2.72 3.35 -18.77
C GLY A 84 3.57 2.24 -19.39
N CYS A 85 4.22 1.42 -18.56
CA CYS A 85 5.09 0.33 -19.00
C CYS A 85 4.39 -1.03 -18.91
N ASP A 86 4.82 -1.97 -19.76
CA ASP A 86 4.38 -3.37 -19.70
C ASP A 86 5.59 -4.30 -19.51
N GLY A 87 5.56 -5.19 -18.52
CA GLY A 87 6.70 -6.02 -18.14
C GLY A 87 7.78 -5.25 -17.39
N VAL A 88 7.50 -4.92 -16.12
CA VAL A 88 8.39 -4.14 -15.25
C VAL A 88 8.97 -5.05 -14.17
N LYS A 89 10.29 -5.08 -14.02
CA LYS A 89 10.97 -5.75 -12.92
C LYS A 89 11.86 -4.75 -12.17
N VAL A 90 11.63 -4.57 -10.87
CA VAL A 90 12.48 -3.80 -9.94
C VAL A 90 13.03 -4.77 -8.92
N LEU A 91 14.34 -5.03 -8.96
CA LEU A 91 14.96 -6.14 -8.25
C LEU A 91 16.15 -5.66 -7.40
N LYS A 92 16.23 -6.10 -6.15
CA LYS A 92 17.40 -5.91 -5.28
C LYS A 92 17.87 -4.45 -5.19
N MET A 93 16.91 -3.54 -5.17
CA MET A 93 17.15 -2.10 -5.09
C MET A 93 17.09 -1.62 -3.63
N ASN A 94 17.68 -0.45 -3.39
CA ASN A 94 17.38 0.34 -2.20
C ASN A 94 16.93 1.74 -2.62
N SER A 95 15.90 2.26 -1.96
CA SER A 95 15.37 3.61 -2.17
C SER A 95 15.22 4.32 -0.83
N THR A 96 15.82 5.51 -0.65
CA THR A 96 15.81 6.17 0.65
C THR A 96 15.99 7.69 0.55
N TRP A 97 15.72 8.38 1.65
CA TRP A 97 16.10 9.78 1.89
C TRP A 97 17.08 9.85 3.06
N THR A 98 18.30 10.32 2.80
CA THR A 98 19.41 10.32 3.77
C THR A 98 19.20 11.28 4.93
N THR A 99 18.29 12.25 4.79
CA THR A 99 17.87 13.18 5.86
C THR A 99 16.98 12.53 6.93
N GLY A 100 16.54 11.27 6.72
CA GLY A 100 15.54 10.64 7.58
C GLY A 100 14.13 11.14 7.27
N ALA A 101 13.19 10.93 8.20
CA ALA A 101 11.78 11.26 8.02
C ALA A 101 11.55 12.77 8.03
N ASP A 102 11.13 13.30 6.91
CA ASP A 102 10.80 14.72 6.74
C ASP A 102 9.63 14.89 5.75
N THR A 103 8.71 15.81 6.05
CA THR A 103 7.56 16.12 5.19
C THR A 103 7.97 16.64 3.80
N SER A 104 9.17 17.19 3.65
CA SER A 104 9.72 17.66 2.38
C SER A 104 10.27 16.54 1.50
N ASN A 105 10.43 15.33 2.02
CA ASN A 105 10.85 14.18 1.22
C ASN A 105 9.88 13.92 0.07
N GLY A 106 10.33 13.22 -0.94
CA GLY A 106 9.48 12.75 -2.03
C GLY A 106 8.42 11.77 -1.53
N ASN A 107 7.41 11.58 -2.34
CA ASN A 107 6.26 10.77 -1.95
C ASN A 107 6.59 9.28 -1.98
N TYR A 108 7.21 8.80 -3.06
CA TYR A 108 7.35 7.38 -3.33
C TYR A 108 8.79 6.96 -3.57
N GLY A 109 9.16 5.82 -2.96
CA GLY A 109 10.46 5.19 -3.23
C GLY A 109 10.47 4.48 -4.57
N TYR A 110 9.48 3.62 -4.78
CA TYR A 110 9.19 2.92 -6.05
C TYR A 110 7.76 3.24 -6.46
N TYR A 111 7.59 3.79 -7.66
CA TYR A 111 6.32 4.31 -8.16
C TYR A 111 5.96 3.79 -9.56
N PRO A 112 5.65 2.50 -9.75
CA PRO A 112 4.96 2.03 -10.94
C PRO A 112 3.51 2.53 -10.96
N VAL A 113 3.10 3.17 -12.05
CA VAL A 113 1.74 3.69 -12.25
C VAL A 113 1.29 3.49 -13.70
N GLU A 114 0.01 3.11 -13.88
CA GLU A 114 -0.56 2.80 -15.21
C GLU A 114 0.26 1.72 -15.95
N CYS A 115 0.81 0.76 -15.20
CA CYS A 115 1.67 -0.30 -15.72
C CYS A 115 0.93 -1.65 -15.79
N LYS A 116 1.53 -2.59 -16.54
CA LYS A 116 1.10 -4.00 -16.57
C LYS A 116 2.27 -4.91 -16.27
N ASN A 117 1.96 -6.08 -15.66
CA ASN A 117 2.95 -7.11 -15.40
C ASN A 117 4.15 -6.57 -14.60
N VAL A 118 3.86 -6.11 -13.37
CA VAL A 118 4.82 -5.45 -12.47
C VAL A 118 5.33 -6.43 -11.42
N LEU A 119 6.64 -6.57 -11.29
CA LEU A 119 7.32 -7.29 -10.20
C LEU A 119 8.25 -6.34 -9.45
N ILE A 120 8.07 -6.24 -8.13
CA ILE A 120 9.02 -5.61 -7.22
C ILE A 120 9.47 -6.67 -6.22
N GLU A 121 10.76 -7.03 -6.25
CA GLU A 121 11.29 -8.13 -5.44
C GLU A 121 12.64 -7.80 -4.80
N ASP A 122 12.83 -8.29 -3.56
CA ASP A 122 14.07 -8.14 -2.77
C ASP A 122 14.53 -6.67 -2.61
N CYS A 123 13.57 -5.74 -2.58
CA CYS A 123 13.86 -4.30 -2.49
C CYS A 123 13.73 -3.79 -1.05
N GLU A 124 14.53 -2.76 -0.73
CA GLU A 124 14.47 -2.03 0.53
C GLU A 124 14.02 -0.59 0.29
N VAL A 125 13.22 -0.01 1.20
CA VAL A 125 12.74 1.36 1.02
C VAL A 125 12.45 2.06 2.35
N SER A 126 12.86 3.33 2.46
CA SER A 126 12.66 4.08 3.69
C SER A 126 12.50 5.59 3.49
N TYR A 127 11.84 6.20 4.47
CA TYR A 127 11.68 7.65 4.66
C TYR A 127 10.87 8.37 3.57
N CYS A 128 9.95 7.66 2.92
CA CYS A 128 9.01 8.24 1.96
C CYS A 128 7.90 9.00 2.69
N ALA A 129 7.57 10.21 2.21
CA ALA A 129 6.53 11.05 2.81
C ALA A 129 5.10 10.61 2.44
N ASP A 130 4.97 9.56 1.65
CA ASP A 130 3.70 8.90 1.30
C ASP A 130 3.89 7.37 1.41
N ALA A 131 4.32 6.67 0.37
CA ALA A 131 4.52 5.22 0.43
C ALA A 131 5.91 4.78 -0.03
N GLY A 132 6.49 3.81 0.69
CA GLY A 132 7.77 3.21 0.31
C GLY A 132 7.68 2.54 -1.06
N VAL A 133 6.86 1.50 -1.15
CA VAL A 133 6.46 0.87 -2.42
C VAL A 133 5.04 1.33 -2.72
N TYR A 134 4.86 2.06 -3.80
CA TYR A 134 3.54 2.39 -4.33
C TYR A 134 3.38 1.75 -5.71
N VAL A 135 2.30 1.01 -5.91
CA VAL A 135 1.89 0.56 -7.25
C VAL A 135 0.46 1.02 -7.48
N GLY A 136 0.26 1.89 -8.46
CA GLY A 136 -1.04 2.50 -8.73
C GLY A 136 -1.59 2.19 -10.12
N GLN A 137 -2.91 2.01 -10.20
CA GLN A 137 -3.66 1.93 -11.47
C GLN A 137 -3.06 0.92 -12.45
N SER A 138 -2.55 -0.17 -11.92
CA SER A 138 -1.79 -1.17 -12.65
C SER A 138 -2.49 -2.54 -12.64
N THR A 139 -2.09 -3.42 -13.53
CA THR A 139 -2.69 -4.75 -13.67
C THR A 139 -1.61 -5.82 -13.62
N ASN A 140 -1.88 -6.94 -12.94
CA ASN A 140 -0.96 -8.05 -12.72
C ASN A 140 0.30 -7.59 -11.96
N VAL A 141 0.15 -7.36 -10.66
CA VAL A 141 1.17 -6.80 -9.78
C VAL A 141 1.68 -7.88 -8.82
N ILE A 142 2.98 -7.97 -8.64
CA ILE A 142 3.62 -8.76 -7.59
C ILE A 142 4.57 -7.87 -6.80
N VAL A 143 4.39 -7.80 -5.48
CA VAL A 143 5.32 -7.18 -4.53
C VAL A 143 5.71 -8.24 -3.51
N ARG A 144 6.96 -8.66 -3.50
CA ARG A 144 7.43 -9.73 -2.62
C ARG A 144 8.83 -9.54 -2.08
N LYS A 145 9.09 -10.09 -0.90
CA LYS A 145 10.40 -10.09 -0.21
C LYS A 145 11.00 -8.70 -0.03
N CYS A 146 10.15 -7.68 -0.02
CA CYS A 146 10.58 -6.30 0.19
C CYS A 146 10.62 -5.95 1.68
N TYR A 147 11.54 -5.06 2.05
CA TYR A 147 11.64 -4.47 3.38
C TYR A 147 11.31 -2.98 3.32
N ALA A 148 10.13 -2.61 3.78
CA ALA A 148 9.64 -1.22 3.80
C ALA A 148 9.60 -0.72 5.24
N HIS A 149 10.36 0.34 5.56
CA HIS A 149 10.48 0.82 6.94
C HIS A 149 10.61 2.34 7.05
N HIS A 150 10.13 2.90 8.16
CA HIS A 150 10.20 4.33 8.46
C HIS A 150 9.55 5.23 7.41
N ASN A 151 8.57 4.71 6.66
CA ASN A 151 7.74 5.47 5.73
C ASN A 151 6.42 5.90 6.40
N VAL A 152 5.64 6.70 5.73
CA VAL A 152 4.24 6.89 6.13
C VAL A 152 3.47 5.61 5.86
N ALA A 153 3.39 5.14 4.62
CA ALA A 153 2.93 3.79 4.30
C ALA A 153 4.12 2.93 3.86
N GLY A 154 4.20 1.68 4.34
CA GLY A 154 5.26 0.78 3.90
C GLY A 154 5.07 0.35 2.44
N ILE A 155 3.93 -0.27 2.16
CA ILE A 155 3.54 -0.75 0.82
C ILE A 155 2.11 -0.28 0.56
N GLU A 156 1.86 0.29 -0.60
CA GLU A 156 0.55 0.74 -1.05
C GLU A 156 0.24 0.21 -2.44
N ILE A 157 -0.90 -0.43 -2.57
CA ILE A 157 -1.47 -0.91 -3.83
C ILE A 157 -2.77 -0.13 -4.05
N GLU A 158 -2.78 0.74 -5.05
CA GLU A 158 -3.91 1.66 -5.27
C GLU A 158 -4.55 1.44 -6.63
N ASN A 159 -5.86 1.22 -6.66
CA ASN A 159 -6.64 1.00 -7.89
C ASN A 159 -6.05 -0.08 -8.81
N CYS A 160 -5.42 -1.10 -8.25
CA CYS A 160 -4.82 -2.18 -9.03
C CYS A 160 -5.78 -3.35 -9.25
N ILE A 161 -5.54 -4.10 -10.31
CA ILE A 161 -6.29 -5.32 -10.64
C ILE A 161 -5.31 -6.51 -10.67
N ASN A 162 -5.65 -7.59 -9.97
CA ASN A 162 -4.84 -8.79 -9.84
C ASN A 162 -3.48 -8.51 -9.18
N SER A 163 -3.47 -8.35 -7.87
CA SER A 163 -2.27 -8.01 -7.11
C SER A 163 -1.93 -9.09 -6.08
N ASP A 164 -0.68 -9.49 -6.03
CA ASP A 164 -0.12 -10.44 -5.06
C ASP A 164 0.95 -9.76 -4.21
N ILE A 165 0.72 -9.64 -2.91
CA ILE A 165 1.60 -8.97 -1.95
C ILE A 165 2.00 -9.98 -0.87
N TYR A 166 3.24 -10.50 -0.92
CA TYR A 166 3.61 -11.59 -0.03
C TYR A 166 5.09 -11.62 0.36
N GLN A 167 5.35 -12.23 1.51
CA GLN A 167 6.69 -12.37 2.08
C GLN A 167 7.42 -11.03 2.27
N ASN A 168 6.66 -9.94 2.47
CA ASN A 168 7.24 -8.64 2.73
C ASN A 168 7.35 -8.40 4.23
N LYS A 169 8.27 -7.52 4.60
CA LYS A 169 8.38 -6.97 5.95
C LYS A 169 8.08 -5.48 5.92
N ALA A 170 6.95 -5.07 6.51
CA ALA A 170 6.59 -3.66 6.72
C ALA A 170 6.77 -3.34 8.21
N GLU A 171 7.81 -2.60 8.56
CA GLU A 171 8.22 -2.37 9.94
C GLU A 171 8.48 -0.90 10.22
N ASN A 172 8.04 -0.43 11.39
CA ASN A 172 8.28 0.96 11.80
C ASN A 172 7.77 2.02 10.81
N ASN A 173 6.68 1.76 10.07
CA ASN A 173 5.97 2.78 9.30
C ASN A 173 4.82 3.37 10.14
N SER A 174 4.08 4.34 9.64
CA SER A 174 2.82 4.76 10.27
C SER A 174 1.71 3.76 9.94
N GLY A 175 1.63 3.30 8.69
CA GLY A 175 0.84 2.17 8.22
C GLY A 175 1.71 1.15 7.49
N GLY A 176 1.49 -0.15 7.73
CA GLY A 176 2.30 -1.21 7.13
C GLY A 176 1.98 -1.45 5.66
N ILE A 177 0.82 -2.06 5.38
CA ILE A 177 0.36 -2.38 4.02
C ILE A 177 -1.01 -1.75 3.79
N LEU A 178 -1.17 -1.06 2.67
CA LEU A 178 -2.41 -0.42 2.24
C LEU A 178 -2.88 -1.01 0.92
N VAL A 179 -4.17 -1.32 0.83
CA VAL A 179 -4.81 -1.71 -0.43
C VAL A 179 -6.01 -0.80 -0.61
N PHE A 180 -5.86 0.19 -1.47
CA PHE A 180 -6.81 1.29 -1.61
C PHE A 180 -7.43 1.33 -3.00
N ASP A 181 -8.65 1.83 -3.06
CA ASP A 181 -9.28 2.28 -4.29
C ASP A 181 -9.78 3.72 -4.11
N LEU A 182 -9.39 4.59 -5.02
CA LEU A 182 -9.70 6.03 -4.98
C LEU A 182 -10.49 6.45 -6.23
N PRO A 183 -11.37 7.46 -6.11
CA PRO A 183 -12.13 7.97 -7.24
C PRO A 183 -11.28 8.82 -8.20
N LYS A 184 -11.77 8.98 -9.44
CA LYS A 184 -11.22 9.88 -10.45
C LYS A 184 -9.79 9.56 -10.91
N LEU A 185 -9.39 8.31 -10.81
CA LEU A 185 -8.13 7.84 -11.35
C LEU A 185 -8.35 7.15 -12.71
N PHE A 186 -7.26 6.96 -13.46
CA PHE A 186 -7.29 6.34 -14.79
C PHE A 186 -7.91 4.93 -14.75
N GLN A 187 -7.53 4.12 -13.77
CA GLN A 187 -8.14 2.83 -13.49
C GLN A 187 -8.98 2.92 -12.22
N ALA A 188 -10.27 2.59 -12.32
CA ALA A 188 -11.18 2.57 -11.18
C ALA A 188 -11.46 1.13 -10.74
N ASN A 189 -11.97 0.99 -9.50
CA ASN A 189 -12.46 -0.26 -8.93
C ASN A 189 -11.38 -1.34 -8.86
N GLY A 190 -10.33 -1.05 -8.09
CA GLY A 190 -9.27 -2.00 -7.73
C GLY A 190 -9.85 -3.27 -7.11
N ARG A 191 -9.33 -4.43 -7.53
CA ARG A 191 -9.87 -5.73 -7.13
C ARG A 191 -8.91 -6.89 -7.32
N ASN A 192 -9.27 -8.03 -6.76
CA ASN A 192 -8.52 -9.28 -6.84
C ASN A 192 -7.10 -9.13 -6.24
N ALA A 193 -7.01 -8.67 -5.00
CA ALA A 193 -5.76 -8.60 -4.28
C ALA A 193 -5.62 -9.79 -3.32
N ARG A 194 -4.44 -10.39 -3.26
CA ARG A 194 -4.06 -11.36 -2.23
C ARG A 194 -2.90 -10.83 -1.42
N VAL A 195 -3.03 -10.88 -0.10
CA VAL A 195 -2.02 -10.37 0.84
C VAL A 195 -1.70 -11.46 1.85
N TRP A 196 -0.53 -12.10 1.74
CA TRP A 196 -0.22 -13.25 2.60
C TRP A 196 1.25 -13.37 2.96
N ASP A 197 1.55 -14.10 4.03
CA ASP A 197 2.90 -14.35 4.54
C ASP A 197 3.72 -13.07 4.79
N ASN A 198 3.05 -11.92 5.05
CA ASN A 198 3.75 -10.69 5.37
C ASN A 198 3.92 -10.49 6.87
N ASP A 199 4.96 -9.76 7.24
CA ASP A 199 5.23 -9.26 8.58
C ASP A 199 4.91 -7.76 8.67
N CYS A 200 3.85 -7.40 9.39
CA CYS A 200 3.50 -6.02 9.72
C CYS A 200 3.86 -5.75 11.18
N ILE A 201 5.03 -5.15 11.44
CA ILE A 201 5.64 -5.08 12.77
C ILE A 201 5.79 -3.63 13.21
N ASN A 202 5.29 -3.31 14.41
CA ASN A 202 5.59 -2.03 15.08
C ASN A 202 5.42 -0.80 14.16
N ASN A 203 4.37 -0.78 13.32
CA ASN A 203 4.11 0.35 12.41
C ASN A 203 3.58 1.56 13.18
N ASN A 204 4.33 1.96 14.21
CA ASN A 204 4.00 3.00 15.18
C ASN A 204 4.73 4.33 14.91
N PHE A 205 5.44 4.43 13.79
CA PHE A 205 6.20 5.60 13.43
C PHE A 205 5.28 6.81 13.25
N LYS A 206 5.77 7.98 13.63
CA LYS A 206 5.00 9.23 13.49
C LYS A 206 4.65 9.46 12.01
N ASN A 207 3.39 9.74 11.73
CA ASN A 207 2.97 10.13 10.39
C ASN A 207 3.52 11.52 10.04
N PHE A 208 4.33 11.57 8.99
CA PHE A 208 4.96 12.80 8.49
C PHE A 208 4.53 13.13 7.05
N ALA A 209 3.39 12.57 6.61
CA ALA A 209 2.82 12.85 5.30
C ALA A 209 2.52 14.34 5.09
N LYS A 210 2.50 14.74 3.84
CA LYS A 210 2.09 16.09 3.46
C LYS A 210 0.62 16.34 3.84
N PRO A 211 0.30 17.44 4.50
CA PRO A 211 -1.08 17.74 4.86
C PRO A 211 -2.02 17.70 3.64
N GLY A 212 -3.17 17.04 3.81
CA GLY A 212 -4.20 16.93 2.77
C GLY A 212 -4.07 15.68 1.86
N SER A 213 -2.97 14.93 1.92
CA SER A 213 -2.88 13.62 1.28
C SER A 213 -3.79 12.61 2.00
N ILE A 214 -4.17 11.53 1.31
CA ILE A 214 -4.99 10.46 1.92
C ILE A 214 -4.20 9.76 3.03
N VAL A 215 -2.94 9.49 2.81
CA VAL A 215 -2.09 8.80 3.78
C VAL A 215 -1.81 9.64 5.05
N ALA A 216 -2.01 10.96 5.00
CA ALA A 216 -1.95 11.80 6.20
C ALA A 216 -3.04 11.44 7.24
N MET A 217 -4.10 10.76 6.82
CA MET A 217 -5.19 10.31 7.70
C MET A 217 -4.89 8.96 8.37
N ILE A 218 -3.85 8.24 7.94
CA ILE A 218 -3.50 6.94 8.49
C ILE A 218 -3.01 7.10 9.93
N PRO A 219 -3.68 6.45 10.90
CA PRO A 219 -3.23 6.51 12.28
C PRO A 219 -1.94 5.72 12.46
N PRO A 220 -0.90 6.31 13.05
CA PRO A 220 0.26 5.54 13.49
C PRO A 220 -0.15 4.32 14.32
N GLY A 221 0.42 3.17 13.98
CA GLY A 221 0.07 1.90 14.60
C GLY A 221 -0.94 1.08 13.80
N SER A 222 -1.04 1.33 12.50
CA SER A 222 -1.85 0.52 11.58
C SER A 222 -1.00 -0.56 10.92
N GLY A 223 -1.35 -1.83 11.12
CA GLY A 223 -0.67 -2.95 10.45
C GLY A 223 -1.05 -3.02 8.96
N MET A 224 -2.35 -3.02 8.67
CA MET A 224 -2.91 -3.05 7.30
C MET A 224 -4.22 -2.27 7.24
N ILE A 225 -4.48 -1.60 6.13
CA ILE A 225 -5.77 -0.96 5.84
C ILE A 225 -6.20 -1.31 4.42
N ILE A 226 -7.44 -1.78 4.31
CA ILE A 226 -8.13 -2.01 3.03
C ILE A 226 -9.21 -0.93 2.92
N MET A 227 -9.20 -0.16 1.84
CA MET A 227 -10.19 0.90 1.64
C MET A 227 -10.84 0.80 0.26
N ALA A 228 -12.17 0.64 0.27
CA ALA A 228 -13.02 0.66 -0.92
C ALA A 228 -12.63 -0.35 -2.03
N THR A 229 -11.88 -1.38 -1.71
CA THR A 229 -11.40 -2.39 -2.66
C THR A 229 -12.31 -3.61 -2.65
N ASP A 230 -12.55 -4.23 -3.81
CA ASP A 230 -13.33 -5.48 -3.95
C ASP A 230 -12.39 -6.70 -4.05
N SER A 231 -12.85 -7.84 -3.55
CA SER A 231 -12.19 -9.14 -3.71
C SER A 231 -10.75 -9.17 -3.17
N VAL A 232 -10.61 -9.07 -1.85
CA VAL A 232 -9.31 -9.11 -1.16
C VAL A 232 -9.23 -10.33 -0.24
N ASP A 233 -8.18 -11.14 -0.43
CA ASP A 233 -7.87 -12.31 0.41
C ASP A 233 -6.65 -12.01 1.28
N ILE A 234 -6.80 -12.08 2.63
CA ILE A 234 -5.80 -11.68 3.61
C ILE A 234 -5.53 -12.87 4.55
N PHE A 235 -4.41 -13.55 4.37
CA PHE A 235 -4.15 -14.78 5.10
C PHE A 235 -2.68 -14.99 5.45
N ASN A 236 -2.43 -15.79 6.49
CA ASN A 236 -1.08 -16.14 6.96
C ASN A 236 -0.17 -14.95 7.29
N ASN A 237 -0.70 -13.74 7.46
CA ASN A 237 0.14 -12.59 7.84
C ASN A 237 0.37 -12.57 9.35
N ARG A 238 1.46 -11.94 9.77
CA ARG A 238 1.79 -11.67 11.17
C ARG A 238 1.71 -10.19 11.46
N PHE A 239 0.83 -9.83 12.40
CA PHE A 239 0.67 -8.47 12.90
C PHE A 239 1.23 -8.40 14.32
N THR A 240 2.35 -7.68 14.50
CA THR A 240 3.05 -7.62 15.78
C THR A 240 3.21 -6.19 16.24
N ASP A 241 2.76 -5.91 17.48
CA ASP A 241 2.98 -4.64 18.17
C ASP A 241 2.52 -3.36 17.42
N ASN A 242 1.49 -3.46 16.55
CA ASN A 242 0.84 -2.30 15.95
C ASN A 242 -0.14 -1.69 16.98
N LYS A 243 0.14 -0.47 17.45
CA LYS A 243 -0.53 0.12 18.63
C LYS A 243 -1.99 0.48 18.42
N THR A 244 -2.47 0.65 17.20
CA THR A 244 -3.83 1.14 16.91
C THR A 244 -4.72 0.03 16.36
N ILE A 245 -4.37 -0.53 15.21
CA ILE A 245 -5.12 -1.61 14.55
C ILE A 245 -4.19 -2.62 13.89
N GLY A 246 -4.56 -3.89 13.91
CA GLY A 246 -3.93 -4.91 13.07
C GLY A 246 -4.39 -4.77 11.62
N ILE A 247 -5.70 -4.96 11.36
CA ILE A 247 -6.33 -4.80 10.03
C ILE A 247 -7.54 -3.89 10.16
N GLY A 248 -7.64 -2.88 9.30
CA GLY A 248 -8.81 -2.02 9.13
C GLY A 248 -9.46 -2.24 7.77
N ILE A 249 -10.77 -2.47 7.74
CA ILE A 249 -11.57 -2.54 6.51
C ILE A 249 -12.52 -1.35 6.52
N VAL A 250 -12.32 -0.42 5.58
CA VAL A 250 -13.04 0.85 5.60
C VAL A 250 -13.55 1.24 4.22
N SER A 251 -14.68 1.91 4.19
CA SER A 251 -15.18 2.57 2.98
C SER A 251 -14.41 3.87 2.73
N TYR A 252 -14.48 4.39 1.51
CA TYR A 252 -13.93 5.71 1.17
C TYR A 252 -14.52 6.84 2.02
N PHE A 253 -15.74 6.66 2.55
CA PHE A 253 -16.41 7.66 3.38
C PHE A 253 -15.67 8.01 4.67
N ILE A 254 -14.76 7.14 5.15
CA ILE A 254 -13.89 7.46 6.29
C ILE A 254 -13.03 8.71 6.04
N THR A 255 -12.77 9.04 4.78
CA THR A 255 -11.99 10.22 4.39
C THR A 255 -12.72 11.54 4.60
N GLY A 256 -14.05 11.50 4.79
CA GLY A 256 -14.91 12.70 4.81
C GLY A 256 -14.98 13.43 3.46
N LYS A 257 -14.37 12.92 2.41
CA LYS A 257 -14.38 13.54 1.08
C LYS A 257 -15.61 13.08 0.28
N PRO A 258 -16.20 13.95 -0.56
CA PRO A 258 -17.35 13.58 -1.37
C PRO A 258 -16.98 12.59 -2.48
N VAL A 259 -17.88 11.66 -2.75
CA VAL A 259 -17.82 10.76 -3.91
C VAL A 259 -18.61 11.41 -5.05
N ASN A 260 -17.89 12.00 -6.01
CA ASN A 260 -18.47 12.66 -7.20
C ASN A 260 -18.18 11.87 -8.50
N ASP A 261 -17.94 10.57 -8.37
CA ASP A 261 -17.67 9.65 -9.48
C ASP A 261 -18.69 8.52 -9.43
N THR A 262 -19.58 8.47 -10.41
CA THR A 262 -20.66 7.48 -10.48
C THR A 262 -20.18 6.07 -10.87
N ALA A 263 -18.98 5.95 -11.43
CA ALA A 263 -18.36 4.68 -11.80
C ALA A 263 -17.55 4.06 -10.65
N TYR A 264 -17.30 4.83 -9.60
CA TYR A 264 -16.51 4.42 -8.46
C TYR A 264 -17.35 3.72 -7.38
N GLY A 265 -16.86 2.58 -6.90
CA GLY A 265 -17.44 1.82 -5.80
C GLY A 265 -16.78 2.17 -4.46
N PRO A 266 -17.38 3.03 -3.60
CA PRO A 266 -16.72 3.52 -2.38
C PRO A 266 -16.72 2.51 -1.22
N TYR A 267 -17.08 1.26 -1.44
CA TYR A 267 -17.24 0.24 -0.40
C TYR A 267 -16.30 -0.95 -0.60
N CYS A 268 -15.93 -1.60 0.50
CA CYS A 268 -15.27 -2.90 0.44
C CYS A 268 -16.31 -4.03 0.28
N HIS A 269 -16.02 -4.95 -0.63
CA HIS A 269 -16.82 -6.16 -0.84
C HIS A 269 -15.94 -7.39 -0.98
N THR A 270 -16.50 -8.58 -0.69
CA THR A 270 -15.81 -9.85 -0.95
C THR A 270 -14.43 -9.89 -0.27
N ILE A 271 -14.38 -9.55 1.01
CA ILE A 271 -13.12 -9.56 1.78
C ILE A 271 -13.07 -10.84 2.61
N TYR A 272 -11.96 -11.57 2.52
CA TYR A 272 -11.73 -12.75 3.36
C TYR A 272 -10.47 -12.59 4.20
N ILE A 273 -10.60 -12.63 5.51
CA ILE A 273 -9.52 -12.46 6.48
C ILE A 273 -9.41 -13.75 7.29
N HIS A 274 -8.34 -14.53 7.06
CA HIS A 274 -8.25 -15.84 7.71
C HIS A 274 -6.79 -16.24 7.99
N ASP A 275 -6.64 -17.12 8.98
CA ASP A 275 -5.36 -17.72 9.34
C ASP A 275 -4.22 -16.72 9.64
N ASN A 276 -4.56 -15.49 10.05
CA ASN A 276 -3.57 -14.49 10.42
C ASN A 276 -3.22 -14.60 11.91
N ILE A 277 -2.03 -14.14 12.28
CA ILE A 277 -1.51 -14.15 13.64
C ILE A 277 -1.40 -12.72 14.16
N PHE A 278 -2.07 -12.45 15.28
CA PHE A 278 -2.01 -11.16 15.96
C PHE A 278 -1.27 -11.30 17.29
N LYS A 279 -0.21 -10.51 17.47
CA LYS A 279 0.54 -10.42 18.72
C LYS A 279 0.75 -8.96 19.07
N ARG A 280 0.39 -8.57 20.28
CA ARG A 280 0.61 -7.19 20.73
C ARG A 280 0.87 -7.12 22.21
N LYS A 281 1.68 -6.16 22.58
CA LYS A 281 1.77 -5.64 23.93
C LYS A 281 0.55 -4.76 24.21
N VAL A 282 0.26 -4.51 25.48
CA VAL A 282 -0.73 -3.50 25.84
C VAL A 282 -0.15 -2.13 25.50
N MET A 283 -0.78 -1.46 24.56
CA MET A 283 -0.38 -0.12 24.09
C MET A 283 -1.61 0.79 24.00
N ILE A 284 -1.36 2.09 24.10
CA ILE A 284 -2.39 3.09 23.87
C ILE A 284 -2.45 3.34 22.35
N PRO A 285 -3.64 3.22 21.73
CA PRO A 285 -3.81 3.60 20.33
C PRO A 285 -3.38 5.04 20.07
N ASP A 286 -3.10 5.37 18.82
CA ASP A 286 -2.77 6.73 18.44
C ASP A 286 -3.94 7.69 18.77
N LEU A 287 -3.65 8.77 19.51
CA LEU A 287 -4.66 9.79 19.89
C LEU A 287 -4.57 11.05 19.03
N THR A 288 -3.69 11.08 18.04
CA THR A 288 -3.56 12.24 17.13
C THR A 288 -4.53 12.17 15.97
N SER A 289 -4.96 10.95 15.58
CA SER A 289 -5.90 10.70 14.51
C SER A 289 -7.34 10.52 15.01
N GLU A 290 -8.33 10.82 14.16
CA GLU A 290 -9.74 10.63 14.52
C GLU A 290 -10.10 9.16 14.71
N LEU A 291 -9.53 8.27 13.87
CA LEU A 291 -9.73 6.82 14.01
C LEU A 291 -9.13 6.30 15.34
N GLY A 292 -7.96 6.76 15.71
CA GLY A 292 -7.35 6.38 16.99
C GLY A 292 -8.15 6.88 18.19
N LYS A 293 -8.68 8.09 18.14
CA LYS A 293 -9.60 8.62 19.15
C LYS A 293 -10.89 7.80 19.24
N LEU A 294 -11.48 7.44 18.10
CA LEU A 294 -12.66 6.59 18.02
C LEU A 294 -12.40 5.22 18.68
N ILE A 295 -11.31 4.57 18.31
CA ILE A 295 -10.93 3.26 18.87
C ILE A 295 -10.75 3.38 20.39
N THR A 296 -9.99 4.36 20.84
CA THR A 296 -9.74 4.56 22.27
C THR A 296 -11.01 4.94 23.03
N GLY A 297 -11.80 5.85 22.51
CA GLY A 297 -13.05 6.31 23.12
C GLY A 297 -14.13 5.21 23.18
N GLY A 298 -14.27 4.46 22.12
CA GLY A 298 -15.34 3.44 21.96
C GLY A 298 -14.93 2.06 22.46
N PHE A 299 -13.83 1.54 21.96
CA PHE A 299 -13.42 0.18 22.26
C PHE A 299 -12.49 0.05 23.48
N LYS A 300 -11.93 1.16 23.98
CA LYS A 300 -11.03 1.24 25.16
C LYS A 300 -9.74 0.45 25.02
N SER A 301 -9.40 0.00 23.81
CA SER A 301 -8.16 -0.75 23.53
C SER A 301 -7.86 -0.77 22.03
N SER A 302 -6.63 -1.10 21.66
CA SER A 302 -6.30 -1.45 20.26
C SER A 302 -7.16 -2.61 19.76
N MET A 303 -7.44 -2.64 18.45
CA MET A 303 -8.20 -3.70 17.79
C MET A 303 -7.29 -4.53 16.88
N ASP A 304 -7.52 -5.85 16.82
CA ASP A 304 -6.83 -6.70 15.86
C ASP A 304 -7.47 -6.55 14.47
N ILE A 305 -8.80 -6.57 14.43
CA ILE A 305 -9.55 -6.31 13.20
C ILE A 305 -10.65 -5.31 13.52
N ILE A 306 -10.75 -4.26 12.71
CA ILE A 306 -11.85 -3.29 12.77
C ILE A 306 -12.47 -3.14 11.37
N VAL A 307 -13.80 -3.09 11.33
CA VAL A 307 -14.56 -2.79 10.11
C VAL A 307 -15.39 -1.54 10.34
N ASP A 308 -15.57 -0.70 9.32
CA ASP A 308 -16.46 0.46 9.44
C ASP A 308 -17.95 0.08 9.34
N GLY A 309 -18.25 -1.14 8.85
CA GLY A 309 -19.60 -1.68 8.71
C GLY A 309 -20.37 -1.11 7.52
N SER A 310 -19.76 -0.25 6.71
CA SER A 310 -20.40 0.30 5.52
C SER A 310 -20.49 -0.76 4.41
N ALA A 311 -21.64 -0.84 3.75
CA ALA A 311 -21.84 -1.70 2.59
C ALA A 311 -22.73 -0.99 1.57
N ASP A 312 -22.48 -1.24 0.29
CA ASP A 312 -23.26 -0.67 -0.80
C ASP A 312 -24.76 -1.01 -0.61
N PRO A 313 -25.65 -0.03 -0.55
CA PRO A 313 -27.09 -0.31 -0.47
C PRO A 313 -27.63 -1.18 -1.61
N LYS A 314 -26.99 -1.17 -2.77
CA LYS A 314 -27.41 -1.93 -3.96
C LYS A 314 -27.21 -3.45 -3.82
N ILE A 315 -26.31 -3.90 -2.93
CA ILE A 315 -26.04 -5.32 -2.68
C ILE A 315 -26.77 -5.87 -1.46
N ARG A 316 -27.65 -5.06 -0.85
CA ARG A 316 -28.49 -5.50 0.28
C ARG A 316 -29.81 -6.05 -0.22
N ASP A 317 -30.25 -7.13 0.37
CA ASP A 317 -31.59 -7.67 0.14
C ASP A 317 -32.68 -6.84 0.84
N ALA A 318 -33.95 -7.22 0.69
CA ALA A 318 -35.09 -6.56 1.34
C ALA A 318 -35.02 -6.53 2.88
N ASN A 319 -34.23 -7.41 3.49
CA ASN A 319 -33.98 -7.47 4.93
C ASN A 319 -32.73 -6.68 5.35
N GLY A 320 -32.07 -5.99 4.42
CA GLY A 320 -30.85 -5.25 4.65
C GLY A 320 -29.58 -6.10 4.74
N GLN A 321 -29.67 -7.40 4.42
CA GLN A 321 -28.53 -8.32 4.47
C GLN A 321 -27.70 -8.21 3.18
N VAL A 322 -26.38 -8.17 3.33
CA VAL A 322 -25.43 -8.22 2.21
C VAL A 322 -25.45 -9.62 1.59
N SER A 323 -25.45 -9.72 0.25
CA SER A 323 -25.38 -10.99 -0.46
C SER A 323 -24.13 -11.79 -0.06
N ALA A 324 -24.25 -13.13 0.01
CA ALA A 324 -23.22 -14.00 0.56
C ALA A 324 -21.85 -13.84 -0.12
N ASP A 325 -21.86 -13.64 -1.44
CA ASP A 325 -20.66 -13.43 -2.28
C ASP A 325 -19.99 -12.06 -2.11
N LYS A 326 -20.65 -11.11 -1.43
CA LYS A 326 -20.16 -9.74 -1.21
C LYS A 326 -19.82 -9.43 0.25
N LYS A 327 -19.95 -10.39 1.14
CA LYS A 327 -19.67 -10.19 2.56
C LYS A 327 -18.18 -9.95 2.84
N ILE A 328 -17.92 -9.39 4.02
CA ILE A 328 -16.62 -9.46 4.70
C ILE A 328 -16.68 -10.72 5.58
N CYS A 329 -15.76 -11.66 5.37
CA CYS A 329 -15.67 -12.91 6.11
C CYS A 329 -14.39 -12.95 6.94
N ILE A 330 -14.48 -13.43 8.19
CA ILE A 330 -13.37 -13.46 9.15
C ILE A 330 -13.36 -14.81 9.84
N GLN A 331 -12.28 -15.61 9.64
CA GLN A 331 -12.17 -16.94 10.24
C GLN A 331 -10.73 -17.28 10.67
N ASN A 332 -10.59 -18.18 11.61
CA ASN A 332 -9.31 -18.81 11.98
C ASN A 332 -8.17 -17.85 12.36
N ASN A 333 -8.49 -16.67 12.89
CA ASN A 333 -7.46 -15.69 13.28
C ASN A 333 -7.09 -15.79 14.78
N GLY A 334 -7.49 -16.86 15.46
CA GLY A 334 -7.28 -17.05 16.90
C GLY A 334 -8.20 -16.19 17.77
N ASP A 335 -7.77 -15.93 19.00
CA ASP A 335 -8.49 -15.05 19.94
C ASP A 335 -8.14 -13.59 19.63
N ILE A 336 -9.00 -12.93 18.87
CA ILE A 336 -8.80 -11.56 18.39
C ILE A 336 -9.75 -10.56 19.04
N LYS A 337 -9.29 -9.31 19.14
CA LYS A 337 -10.16 -8.17 19.46
C LYS A 337 -10.74 -7.61 18.17
N PHE A 338 -12.04 -7.84 18.00
CA PHE A 338 -12.81 -7.36 16.86
C PHE A 338 -13.64 -6.14 17.21
N GLY A 339 -13.83 -5.24 16.23
CA GLY A 339 -14.72 -4.10 16.34
C GLY A 339 -15.41 -3.77 15.03
N ASN A 340 -16.71 -3.52 15.08
CA ASN A 340 -17.50 -2.99 13.98
C ASN A 340 -18.06 -1.62 14.40
N VAL A 341 -17.79 -0.60 13.60
CA VAL A 341 -18.25 0.78 13.87
C VAL A 341 -19.71 0.97 13.48
N ASN A 342 -20.23 0.16 12.56
CA ASN A 342 -21.57 0.31 11.98
C ASN A 342 -21.83 1.73 11.44
N PHE A 343 -20.86 2.28 10.73
CA PHE A 343 -20.84 3.68 10.30
C PHE A 343 -22.10 4.09 9.51
N TRP A 344 -22.75 3.17 8.83
CA TRP A 344 -23.99 3.42 8.10
C TRP A 344 -25.20 3.76 9.03
N GLN A 345 -25.12 3.45 10.33
CA GLN A 345 -26.17 3.79 11.33
C GLN A 345 -25.89 5.14 11.99
N VAL A 346 -24.67 5.65 11.88
CA VAL A 346 -24.22 6.85 12.57
C VAL A 346 -24.84 8.11 11.94
N LYS A 347 -25.53 8.90 12.73
CA LYS A 347 -26.18 10.15 12.30
C LYS A 347 -25.27 11.37 12.47
N ASP A 348 -24.45 11.36 13.49
CA ASP A 348 -23.47 12.41 13.79
C ASP A 348 -22.29 11.83 14.61
N GLN A 349 -21.26 12.65 14.82
CA GLN A 349 -20.05 12.21 15.53
C GLN A 349 -20.29 11.71 16.96
N LYS A 350 -21.32 12.23 17.66
CA LYS A 350 -21.63 11.80 19.03
C LYS A 350 -22.35 10.48 19.07
N ASP A 351 -23.09 10.16 17.99
CA ASP A 351 -23.88 8.95 17.87
C ASP A 351 -23.02 7.71 17.59
N VAL A 352 -21.81 7.87 17.09
CA VAL A 352 -20.92 6.75 16.68
C VAL A 352 -20.72 5.70 17.78
N PHE A 353 -20.62 6.14 19.05
CA PHE A 353 -20.39 5.22 20.18
C PHE A 353 -21.59 4.35 20.53
N ASN A 354 -22.79 4.69 20.05
CA ASN A 354 -24.02 3.94 20.28
C ASN A 354 -24.17 2.71 19.36
N HIS A 355 -23.35 2.66 18.30
CA HIS A 355 -23.47 1.64 17.25
C HIS A 355 -22.30 0.64 17.23
N LEU A 356 -21.32 0.80 18.11
CA LEU A 356 -20.15 -0.06 18.18
C LEU A 356 -20.55 -1.51 18.54
N ASP A 357 -20.08 -2.46 17.76
CA ASP A 357 -20.38 -3.87 17.96
C ASP A 357 -19.06 -4.68 18.04
N ARG A 358 -19.02 -5.70 18.88
CA ARG A 358 -17.89 -6.62 19.05
C ARG A 358 -18.23 -8.05 18.65
N ASP A 359 -19.44 -8.28 18.15
CA ASP A 359 -19.91 -9.58 17.76
C ASP A 359 -19.34 -9.99 16.39
N ILE A 360 -18.26 -10.74 16.43
CA ILE A 360 -17.59 -11.28 15.24
C ILE A 360 -18.41 -12.37 14.54
N SER A 361 -19.38 -13.00 15.21
CA SER A 361 -20.13 -14.12 14.64
C SER A 361 -20.90 -13.74 13.36
N LYS A 362 -21.22 -12.47 13.19
CA LYS A 362 -21.87 -11.93 11.99
C LYS A 362 -20.96 -11.97 10.74
N PHE A 363 -19.67 -12.13 10.96
CA PHE A 363 -18.62 -12.18 9.93
C PHE A 363 -18.05 -13.59 9.75
N ASP A 364 -18.61 -14.59 10.47
CA ASP A 364 -18.21 -15.99 10.34
C ASP A 364 -18.79 -16.59 9.06
N CYS A 365 -18.03 -16.46 8.00
CA CYS A 365 -18.33 -16.99 6.67
C CYS A 365 -17.05 -17.25 5.89
N THR A 366 -17.16 -17.87 4.72
CA THR A 366 -16.04 -18.18 3.83
C THR A 366 -16.30 -17.60 2.45
N HIS A 367 -15.23 -17.28 1.74
CA HIS A 367 -15.27 -17.06 0.31
C HIS A 367 -14.56 -18.19 -0.44
N SER A 368 -14.99 -18.45 -1.66
CA SER A 368 -14.18 -19.24 -2.61
C SER A 368 -12.85 -18.49 -2.82
N LYS A 369 -11.77 -19.25 -2.95
CA LYS A 369 -10.43 -18.71 -3.13
C LYS A 369 -10.40 -17.64 -4.24
N ILE A 370 -9.96 -16.45 -3.90
CA ILE A 370 -9.72 -15.37 -4.87
C ILE A 370 -8.60 -15.84 -5.81
N ILE A 371 -8.88 -15.83 -7.09
CA ILE A 371 -7.90 -16.21 -8.10
C ILE A 371 -6.89 -15.05 -8.18
N GLY A 372 -5.67 -15.31 -7.77
CA GLY A 372 -4.61 -14.32 -7.81
C GLY A 372 -4.04 -14.10 -9.20
N ASN A 373 -2.95 -13.39 -9.24
CA ASN A 373 -2.23 -13.12 -10.47
C ASN A 373 -1.79 -14.44 -11.13
N ASN A 374 -2.40 -14.80 -12.26
CA ASN A 374 -2.02 -15.95 -13.06
C ASN A 374 -0.88 -15.65 -14.03
N THR A 375 -0.35 -14.45 -14.02
CA THR A 375 0.72 -14.02 -14.91
C THR A 375 2.04 -14.56 -14.37
N LYS A 376 2.72 -15.36 -15.17
CA LYS A 376 4.11 -15.71 -14.88
C LYS A 376 4.97 -14.48 -15.18
N ILE A 377 5.24 -13.70 -14.14
CA ILE A 377 6.23 -12.61 -14.18
C ILE A 377 7.54 -13.19 -13.61
N ASP A 378 8.06 -14.23 -14.22
CA ASP A 378 9.32 -14.88 -13.84
C ASP A 378 10.50 -14.28 -14.60
#